data_570d1fac88df3731ef58652a279ce24a
#
_entry.id   570d1fac88df3731ef58652a279ce24a
#
_cell.length_a   1.000
_cell.length_b   1.000
_cell.length_c   1.000
_cell.angle_alpha   90.00
_cell.angle_beta   90.00
_cell.angle_gamma   90.00
#
_symmetry.space_group_name_H-M   'P 1'
#
loop_
_entity.id
_entity.type
_entity.pdbx_description
1 polymer ?
#
loop_
_entity_poly.entity_id
_entity_poly.type
_entity_poly.pdbx_seq_one_letter_code
_entity_poly.pdbx_strand_id
1 'polypeptide(L)'
;IDTSWGGTYIETWTSKEALAPMPDMQKKLEVLKGLPISSEDREKKFHSDVEDWKKEIEKIDKGFVDGRAVWTVTDFEDSAWKTMKVPGLMQEQGLKGFNGIVWFRKTIDIPAKWEGKELTLNVGVIDDNDFTYFNGVQVGHTEGWMAPRSYKVPKELVKGGKAVIAVRVMDTGGTGGINGSPESISLHRSQSDAIPLAGDWKYQVSLNIKDIPQMP
;
A
#
# COMPACT_ATOMS: atom_id res chain seq x y z
N ILE A 1 21.29 -31.35 2.32
CA ILE A 1 21.30 -29.89 2.22
C ILE A 1 19.86 -29.47 2.52
N ASP A 2 19.66 -28.81 3.63
CA ASP A 2 18.37 -28.27 3.97
C ASP A 2 18.20 -26.95 3.20
N THR A 3 17.26 -26.96 2.24
CA THR A 3 16.95 -25.82 1.39
C THR A 3 15.56 -25.27 1.66
N SER A 4 14.92 -25.70 2.76
CA SER A 4 13.57 -25.24 3.11
C SER A 4 13.57 -23.76 3.44
N TRP A 5 12.71 -23.02 2.76
CA TRP A 5 12.46 -21.61 3.04
C TRP A 5 11.29 -21.51 4.01
N GLY A 6 11.48 -20.87 5.15
CA GLY A 6 10.43 -20.68 6.16
C GLY A 6 9.17 -20.03 5.53
N GLY A 7 8.01 -20.58 5.87
CA GLY A 7 6.72 -20.08 5.36
C GLY A 7 6.28 -20.66 4.02
N THR A 8 7.05 -21.52 3.37
CA THR A 8 6.62 -22.23 2.15
C THR A 8 5.88 -23.52 2.49
N TYR A 9 4.85 -23.85 1.70
CA TYR A 9 4.13 -25.11 1.83
C TYR A 9 5.03 -26.30 1.42
N ILE A 10 4.87 -27.44 2.09
CA ILE A 10 5.65 -28.66 1.81
C ILE A 10 5.55 -29.13 0.36
N GLU A 11 4.40 -28.89 -0.27
CA GLU A 11 4.14 -29.24 -1.67
C GLU A 11 5.12 -28.56 -2.64
N THR A 12 5.62 -27.37 -2.29
CA THR A 12 6.64 -26.65 -3.09
C THR A 12 7.95 -27.43 -3.22
N TRP A 13 8.23 -28.31 -2.27
CA TRP A 13 9.44 -29.11 -2.17
C TRP A 13 9.23 -30.59 -2.50
N THR A 14 7.99 -30.96 -2.86
CA THR A 14 7.59 -32.35 -3.15
C THR A 14 7.53 -32.57 -4.66
N SER A 15 8.04 -33.71 -5.15
CA SER A 15 8.01 -34.02 -6.59
C SER A 15 6.59 -34.23 -7.09
N LYS A 16 6.35 -33.99 -8.40
CA LYS A 16 5.06 -34.20 -9.03
C LYS A 16 4.56 -35.64 -8.88
N GLU A 17 5.47 -36.59 -8.94
CA GLU A 17 5.20 -38.03 -8.80
C GLU A 17 4.68 -38.36 -7.40
N ALA A 18 5.26 -37.72 -6.39
CA ALA A 18 4.84 -37.90 -4.99
C ALA A 18 3.51 -37.19 -4.67
N LEU A 19 3.20 -36.09 -5.37
CA LEU A 19 1.94 -35.36 -5.22
C LEU A 19 0.78 -35.98 -6.03
N ALA A 20 1.07 -36.66 -7.15
CA ALA A 20 0.06 -37.18 -8.07
C ALA A 20 -0.99 -38.09 -7.43
N PRO A 21 -0.68 -38.98 -6.43
CA PRO A 21 -1.68 -39.82 -5.79
C PRO A 21 -2.56 -39.03 -4.77
N MET A 22 -2.28 -37.79 -4.45
CA MET A 22 -3.03 -36.99 -3.48
C MET A 22 -4.22 -36.29 -4.15
N PRO A 23 -5.50 -36.62 -3.79
CA PRO A 23 -6.67 -36.07 -4.48
C PRO A 23 -6.70 -34.52 -4.53
N ASP A 24 -6.31 -33.87 -3.42
CA ASP A 24 -6.31 -32.41 -3.32
C ASP A 24 -5.23 -31.76 -4.19
N MET A 25 -4.18 -32.53 -4.56
CA MET A 25 -3.09 -32.04 -5.39
C MET A 25 -3.34 -32.25 -6.89
N GLN A 26 -4.21 -33.18 -7.27
CA GLN A 26 -4.49 -33.47 -8.69
C GLN A 26 -4.96 -32.21 -9.44
N LYS A 27 -5.91 -31.47 -8.86
CA LYS A 27 -6.41 -30.23 -9.46
C LYS A 27 -5.31 -29.16 -9.59
N LYS A 28 -4.45 -29.02 -8.59
CA LYS A 28 -3.30 -28.12 -8.64
C LYS A 28 -2.30 -28.52 -9.70
N LEU A 29 -2.02 -29.82 -9.85
CA LEU A 29 -1.11 -30.34 -10.86
C LEU A 29 -1.65 -30.14 -12.28
N GLU A 30 -2.96 -30.22 -12.50
CA GLU A 30 -3.58 -29.90 -13.80
C GLU A 30 -3.37 -28.42 -14.18
N VAL A 31 -3.55 -27.52 -13.21
CA VAL A 31 -3.26 -26.09 -13.43
C VAL A 31 -1.80 -25.88 -13.84
N LEU A 32 -0.86 -26.58 -13.18
CA LEU A 32 0.56 -26.50 -13.53
C LEU A 32 0.89 -26.99 -14.96
N LYS A 33 0.12 -27.93 -15.52
CA LYS A 33 0.29 -28.37 -16.90
C LYS A 33 -0.03 -27.29 -17.94
N GLY A 34 -0.92 -26.37 -17.59
CA GLY A 34 -1.30 -25.24 -18.45
C GLY A 34 -0.35 -24.03 -18.33
N LEU A 35 0.63 -24.06 -17.41
CA LEU A 35 1.58 -22.96 -17.27
C LEU A 35 2.67 -23.00 -18.36
N PRO A 36 3.18 -21.83 -18.78
CA PRO A 36 4.30 -21.74 -19.69
C PRO A 36 5.52 -22.54 -19.21
N ILE A 37 6.21 -23.21 -20.13
CA ILE A 37 7.34 -24.09 -19.82
C ILE A 37 8.56 -23.27 -19.38
N SER A 38 8.79 -22.10 -19.98
CA SER A 38 9.94 -21.26 -19.64
C SER A 38 9.73 -20.47 -18.34
N SER A 39 10.79 -20.27 -17.58
CA SER A 39 10.75 -19.42 -16.37
C SER A 39 10.40 -17.97 -16.70
N GLU A 40 10.91 -17.47 -17.84
CA GLU A 40 10.66 -16.11 -18.32
C GLU A 40 9.18 -15.88 -18.66
N ASP A 41 8.53 -16.84 -19.33
CA ASP A 41 7.11 -16.72 -19.67
C ASP A 41 6.22 -16.84 -18.43
N ARG A 42 6.63 -17.64 -17.43
CA ARG A 42 5.94 -17.71 -16.13
C ARG A 42 6.03 -16.39 -15.38
N GLU A 43 7.21 -15.77 -15.38
CA GLU A 43 7.43 -14.48 -14.73
C GLU A 43 6.59 -13.38 -15.40
N LYS A 44 6.60 -13.32 -16.74
CA LYS A 44 5.76 -12.40 -17.50
C LYS A 44 4.27 -12.59 -17.21
N LYS A 45 3.81 -13.86 -17.20
CA LYS A 45 2.42 -14.17 -16.86
C LYS A 45 2.09 -13.74 -15.45
N PHE A 46 2.92 -14.04 -14.46
CA PHE A 46 2.71 -13.63 -13.07
C PHE A 46 2.61 -12.11 -12.95
N HIS A 47 3.51 -11.36 -13.57
CA HIS A 47 3.43 -9.89 -13.58
C HIS A 47 2.13 -9.38 -14.21
N SER A 48 1.69 -9.98 -15.32
CA SER A 48 0.42 -9.62 -15.94
C SER A 48 -0.77 -9.92 -15.02
N ASP A 49 -0.79 -11.10 -14.42
CA ASP A 49 -1.85 -11.51 -13.51
C ASP A 49 -1.92 -10.61 -12.26
N VAL A 50 -0.76 -10.18 -11.72
CA VAL A 50 -0.66 -9.23 -10.61
C VAL A 50 -1.20 -7.84 -11.00
N GLU A 51 -0.86 -7.36 -12.20
CA GLU A 51 -1.39 -6.06 -12.68
C GLU A 51 -2.91 -6.12 -12.89
N ASP A 52 -3.44 -7.21 -13.39
CA ASP A 52 -4.90 -7.38 -13.53
C ASP A 52 -5.58 -7.52 -12.17
N TRP A 53 -4.98 -8.22 -11.22
CA TRP A 53 -5.44 -8.28 -9.84
C TRP A 53 -5.48 -6.90 -9.16
N LYS A 54 -4.46 -6.08 -9.36
CA LYS A 54 -4.45 -4.68 -8.85
C LYS A 54 -5.64 -3.89 -9.42
N LYS A 55 -5.91 -3.99 -10.72
CA LYS A 55 -7.07 -3.33 -11.36
C LYS A 55 -8.41 -3.83 -10.81
N GLU A 56 -8.54 -5.13 -10.54
CA GLU A 56 -9.76 -5.67 -9.92
C GLU A 56 -9.97 -5.09 -8.51
N ILE A 57 -8.91 -4.95 -7.72
CA ILE A 57 -9.00 -4.31 -6.40
C ILE A 57 -9.44 -2.85 -6.54
N GLU A 58 -8.88 -2.10 -7.48
CA GLU A 58 -9.27 -0.70 -7.69
C GLU A 58 -10.75 -0.53 -8.03
N LYS A 59 -11.36 -1.48 -8.75
CA LYS A 59 -12.80 -1.44 -9.07
C LYS A 59 -13.71 -1.56 -7.85
N ILE A 60 -13.26 -2.22 -6.79
CA ILE A 60 -14.02 -2.44 -5.56
C ILE A 60 -13.57 -1.56 -4.40
N ASP A 61 -12.40 -0.92 -4.52
CA ASP A 61 -11.87 0.02 -3.53
C ASP A 61 -12.66 1.33 -3.57
N LYS A 62 -13.32 1.67 -2.47
CA LYS A 62 -14.15 2.87 -2.35
C LYS A 62 -13.41 4.19 -2.58
N GLY A 63 -12.07 4.16 -2.48
CA GLY A 63 -11.24 5.33 -2.78
C GLY A 63 -11.10 5.63 -4.27
N PHE A 64 -11.58 4.72 -5.15
CA PHE A 64 -11.56 4.88 -6.59
C PHE A 64 -12.97 5.02 -7.17
N VAL A 65 -13.12 5.88 -8.15
CA VAL A 65 -14.31 5.99 -9.01
C VAL A 65 -13.84 6.12 -10.46
N ASP A 66 -14.26 5.20 -11.31
CA ASP A 66 -13.87 5.15 -12.72
C ASP A 66 -12.33 5.20 -12.92
N GLY A 67 -11.59 4.44 -12.08
CA GLY A 67 -10.13 4.37 -12.10
C GLY A 67 -9.42 5.63 -11.56
N ARG A 68 -10.14 6.58 -10.97
CA ARG A 68 -9.58 7.79 -10.37
C ARG A 68 -9.59 7.67 -8.85
N ALA A 69 -8.47 7.94 -8.21
CA ALA A 69 -8.33 7.94 -6.76
C ALA A 69 -8.99 9.17 -6.13
N VAL A 70 -10.33 9.15 -6.02
CA VAL A 70 -11.13 10.33 -5.60
C VAL A 70 -10.89 10.74 -4.15
N TRP A 71 -10.37 9.85 -3.32
CA TRP A 71 -10.04 10.18 -1.93
C TRP A 71 -8.70 10.91 -1.77
N THR A 72 -8.04 11.24 -2.86
CA THR A 72 -6.72 11.91 -2.84
C THR A 72 -6.79 13.40 -3.20
N VAL A 73 -7.92 13.86 -3.73
CA VAL A 73 -8.04 15.23 -4.23
C VAL A 73 -8.27 16.23 -3.10
N THR A 74 -7.89 17.48 -3.32
CA THR A 74 -7.88 18.53 -2.29
C THR A 74 -9.28 18.97 -1.84
N ASP A 75 -10.28 18.84 -2.71
CA ASP A 75 -11.67 19.25 -2.49
C ASP A 75 -12.59 18.09 -2.04
N PHE A 76 -12.02 16.90 -1.80
CA PHE A 76 -12.77 15.79 -1.24
C PHE A 76 -13.19 16.07 0.20
N GLU A 77 -14.49 15.89 0.50
CA GLU A 77 -15.06 16.10 1.83
C GLU A 77 -14.81 14.88 2.73
N ASP A 78 -13.92 15.04 3.71
CA ASP A 78 -13.52 13.99 4.64
C ASP A 78 -13.94 14.26 6.10
N SER A 79 -14.89 15.19 6.33
CA SER A 79 -15.34 15.55 7.68
C SER A 79 -15.95 14.35 8.43
N ALA A 80 -16.61 13.44 7.73
CA ALA A 80 -17.20 12.24 8.29
C ALA A 80 -16.17 11.13 8.60
N TRP A 81 -14.91 11.26 8.16
CA TRP A 81 -13.87 10.29 8.41
C TRP A 81 -13.45 10.32 9.89
N LYS A 82 -13.11 9.14 10.39
CA LYS A 82 -12.54 9.01 11.74
C LYS A 82 -11.10 9.54 11.78
N THR A 83 -10.58 9.68 12.98
CA THR A 83 -9.21 10.17 13.21
C THR A 83 -8.38 9.08 13.89
N MET A 84 -7.11 8.98 13.51
CA MET A 84 -6.12 8.06 14.06
C MET A 84 -4.78 8.78 14.20
N LYS A 85 -4.01 8.42 15.23
CA LYS A 85 -2.65 8.94 15.41
C LYS A 85 -1.68 8.26 14.44
N VAL A 86 -0.86 9.05 13.79
CA VAL A 86 0.25 8.62 12.93
C VAL A 86 1.54 9.25 13.50
N PRO A 87 2.61 8.49 13.72
CA PRO A 87 2.71 7.03 13.54
C PRO A 87 1.91 6.24 14.57
N GLY A 88 1.50 5.01 14.20
CA GLY A 88 0.82 4.10 15.09
C GLY A 88 0.16 2.90 14.40
N LEU A 89 -0.05 1.83 15.17
CA LEU A 89 -0.72 0.63 14.70
C LEU A 89 -2.24 0.85 14.62
N MET A 90 -2.84 0.46 13.51
CA MET A 90 -4.29 0.56 13.28
C MET A 90 -5.08 -0.29 14.27
N GLN A 91 -4.56 -1.48 14.61
CA GLN A 91 -5.22 -2.44 15.50
C GLN A 91 -5.35 -1.93 16.94
N GLU A 92 -4.44 -1.06 17.38
CA GLU A 92 -4.46 -0.43 18.70
C GLU A 92 -5.39 0.80 18.75
N GLN A 93 -5.82 1.29 17.59
CA GLN A 93 -6.59 2.52 17.44
C GLN A 93 -7.99 2.28 16.86
N GLY A 94 -8.60 1.13 17.17
CA GLY A 94 -10.01 0.85 16.86
C GLY A 94 -10.24 -0.09 15.69
N LEU A 95 -9.18 -0.59 15.01
CA LEU A 95 -9.27 -1.58 13.94
C LEU A 95 -8.75 -2.96 14.40
N LYS A 96 -9.10 -3.38 15.63
CA LYS A 96 -8.63 -4.65 16.21
C LYS A 96 -8.95 -5.85 15.30
N GLY A 97 -7.91 -6.61 14.94
CA GLY A 97 -8.02 -7.79 14.07
C GLY A 97 -8.41 -7.49 12.63
N PHE A 98 -8.33 -6.23 12.22
CA PHE A 98 -8.59 -5.83 10.84
C PHE A 98 -7.33 -6.01 10.00
N ASN A 99 -7.51 -6.61 8.82
CA ASN A 99 -6.57 -6.58 7.71
C ASN A 99 -7.35 -6.15 6.46
N GLY A 100 -6.69 -5.46 5.53
CA GLY A 100 -7.33 -4.94 4.32
C GLY A 100 -6.79 -3.57 3.91
N ILE A 101 -7.64 -2.77 3.28
CA ILE A 101 -7.25 -1.46 2.74
C ILE A 101 -7.84 -0.34 3.59
N VAL A 102 -6.94 0.51 4.08
CA VAL A 102 -7.25 1.73 4.82
C VAL A 102 -6.62 2.93 4.12
N TRP A 103 -7.41 3.95 3.91
CA TRP A 103 -6.94 5.23 3.41
C TRP A 103 -6.74 6.21 4.56
N PHE A 104 -5.60 6.86 4.56
CA PHE A 104 -5.26 7.95 5.47
C PHE A 104 -5.19 9.26 4.69
N ARG A 105 -5.63 10.35 5.30
CA ARG A 105 -5.57 11.70 4.73
C ARG A 105 -5.08 12.71 5.75
N LYS A 106 -4.26 13.65 5.29
CA LYS A 106 -3.85 14.81 6.08
C LYS A 106 -3.85 16.04 5.21
N THR A 107 -4.60 17.05 5.64
CA THR A 107 -4.52 18.40 5.08
C THR A 107 -3.42 19.17 5.82
N ILE A 108 -2.61 19.87 5.06
CA ILE A 108 -1.49 20.70 5.56
C ILE A 108 -1.48 22.05 4.86
N ASP A 109 -0.79 23.01 5.46
CA ASP A 109 -0.54 24.32 4.85
C ASP A 109 0.90 24.41 4.35
N ILE A 110 1.06 24.57 3.04
CA ILE A 110 2.36 24.74 2.38
C ILE A 110 2.74 26.24 2.45
N PRO A 111 3.90 26.58 3.05
CA PRO A 111 4.38 27.96 3.03
C PRO A 111 4.54 28.49 1.61
N ALA A 112 4.13 29.72 1.34
CA ALA A 112 4.25 30.34 0.01
C ALA A 112 5.69 30.30 -0.54
N LYS A 113 6.71 30.41 0.31
CA LYS A 113 8.13 30.28 -0.06
C LYS A 113 8.52 28.91 -0.60
N TRP A 114 7.67 27.86 -0.46
CA TRP A 114 7.91 26.52 -0.97
C TRP A 114 7.25 26.28 -2.34
N GLU A 115 6.40 27.21 -2.79
CA GLU A 115 5.76 27.09 -4.10
C GLU A 115 6.77 26.87 -5.22
N GLY A 116 6.50 25.91 -6.09
CA GLY A 116 7.38 25.55 -7.20
C GLY A 116 8.72 24.92 -6.79
N LYS A 117 8.87 24.45 -5.55
CA LYS A 117 10.06 23.74 -5.08
C LYS A 117 9.78 22.24 -4.97
N GLU A 118 10.74 21.42 -5.36
CA GLU A 118 10.69 19.99 -5.09
C GLU A 118 10.74 19.73 -3.58
N LEU A 119 9.89 18.83 -3.09
CA LEU A 119 9.86 18.43 -1.69
C LEU A 119 10.19 16.94 -1.55
N THR A 120 10.50 16.51 -0.34
CA THR A 120 10.62 15.10 0.03
C THR A 120 9.57 14.80 1.10
N LEU A 121 8.70 13.85 0.80
CA LEU A 121 7.66 13.37 1.71
C LEU A 121 8.13 12.07 2.36
N ASN A 122 8.30 12.09 3.67
CA ASN A 122 8.59 10.91 4.48
C ASN A 122 7.32 10.51 5.22
N VAL A 123 6.89 9.26 5.05
CA VAL A 123 5.71 8.70 5.72
C VAL A 123 6.04 7.46 6.57
N GLY A 124 7.28 7.42 7.08
CA GLY A 124 7.75 6.38 8.00
C GLY A 124 7.90 5.02 7.35
N VAL A 125 7.51 3.98 8.08
CA VAL A 125 7.46 2.59 7.63
C VAL A 125 6.00 2.17 7.57
N ILE A 126 5.56 1.59 6.46
CA ILE A 126 4.17 1.18 6.29
C ILE A 126 4.11 -0.34 6.15
N ASP A 127 3.19 -0.93 6.90
CA ASP A 127 2.98 -2.36 6.94
C ASP A 127 1.60 -2.67 6.31
N ASP A 128 1.53 -3.38 5.14
CA ASP A 128 2.62 -3.94 4.30
C ASP A 128 3.02 -3.03 3.13
N ASN A 129 2.02 -2.59 2.34
CA ASN A 129 2.20 -1.88 1.07
C ASN A 129 1.48 -0.54 1.09
N ASP A 130 2.01 0.43 0.36
CA ASP A 130 1.34 1.71 0.20
C ASP A 130 1.29 2.23 -1.23
N PHE A 131 0.30 3.09 -1.46
CA PHE A 131 0.30 4.09 -2.52
C PHE A 131 0.12 5.45 -1.87
N THR A 132 1.08 6.33 -2.10
CA THR A 132 1.10 7.67 -1.49
C THR A 132 0.88 8.74 -2.54
N TYR A 133 -0.01 9.68 -2.23
CA TYR A 133 -0.48 10.74 -3.13
C TYR A 133 -0.23 12.11 -2.50
N PHE A 134 0.03 13.08 -3.37
CA PHE A 134 0.08 14.50 -3.02
C PHE A 134 -0.83 15.28 -3.98
N ASN A 135 -1.83 15.97 -3.45
CA ASN A 135 -2.82 16.74 -4.22
C ASN A 135 -3.44 15.95 -5.39
N GLY A 136 -3.84 14.72 -5.16
CA GLY A 136 -4.48 13.87 -6.16
C GLY A 136 -3.53 13.09 -7.07
N VAL A 137 -2.22 13.38 -7.03
CA VAL A 137 -1.21 12.74 -7.88
C VAL A 137 -0.41 11.73 -7.07
N GLN A 138 -0.26 10.51 -7.56
CA GLN A 138 0.59 9.50 -6.93
C GLN A 138 2.05 9.94 -7.01
N VAL A 139 2.71 9.98 -5.86
CA VAL A 139 4.12 10.36 -5.72
C VAL A 139 5.00 9.21 -5.27
N GLY A 140 4.40 8.11 -4.78
CA GLY A 140 5.15 6.96 -4.34
C GLY A 140 4.31 5.70 -4.20
N HIS A 141 5.04 4.57 -4.21
CA HIS A 141 4.55 3.23 -3.95
C HIS A 141 5.71 2.39 -3.44
N THR A 142 5.48 1.60 -2.40
CA THR A 142 6.49 0.68 -1.86
C THR A 142 5.79 -0.57 -1.35
N GLU A 143 6.34 -1.72 -1.67
CA GLU A 143 5.90 -3.02 -1.17
C GLU A 143 6.81 -3.49 -0.02
N GLY A 144 6.20 -4.19 0.94
CA GLY A 144 6.91 -4.77 2.09
C GLY A 144 6.94 -3.86 3.32
N TRP A 145 6.93 -4.48 4.46
CA TRP A 145 6.64 -3.90 5.78
C TRP A 145 7.81 -3.22 6.49
N MET A 146 9.06 -3.37 6.01
CA MET A 146 10.25 -2.83 6.68
C MET A 146 10.87 -1.61 5.99
N ALA A 147 10.54 -1.35 4.74
CA ALA A 147 11.18 -0.29 3.97
C ALA A 147 10.68 1.10 4.42
N PRO A 148 11.55 2.06 4.70
CA PRO A 148 11.16 3.45 4.90
C PRO A 148 10.56 4.05 3.62
N ARG A 149 9.50 4.82 3.76
CA ARG A 149 8.83 5.53 2.67
C ARG A 149 9.35 6.96 2.60
N SER A 150 10.06 7.26 1.52
CA SER A 150 10.58 8.59 1.24
C SER A 150 10.38 8.90 -0.24
N TYR A 151 9.44 9.80 -0.53
CA TYR A 151 8.98 10.06 -1.89
C TYR A 151 9.27 11.49 -2.31
N LYS A 152 9.63 11.68 -3.57
CA LYS A 152 9.79 13.00 -4.19
C LYS A 152 8.42 13.56 -4.55
N VAL A 153 8.15 14.77 -4.13
CA VAL A 153 6.98 15.55 -4.57
C VAL A 153 7.45 16.51 -5.65
N PRO A 154 7.06 16.31 -6.91
CA PRO A 154 7.44 17.19 -8.01
C PRO A 154 7.02 18.63 -7.75
N LYS A 155 7.86 19.58 -8.15
CA LYS A 155 7.66 21.02 -7.94
C LYS A 155 6.34 21.55 -8.53
N GLU A 156 5.84 20.91 -9.57
CA GLU A 156 4.59 21.26 -10.26
C GLU A 156 3.35 21.04 -9.37
N LEU A 157 3.44 20.12 -8.41
CA LEU A 157 2.38 19.80 -7.46
C LEU A 157 2.40 20.72 -6.24
N VAL A 158 3.48 21.46 -6.02
CA VAL A 158 3.69 22.28 -4.81
C VAL A 158 3.16 23.68 -5.04
N LYS A 159 2.02 23.98 -4.45
CA LYS A 159 1.39 25.30 -4.42
C LYS A 159 1.35 25.82 -2.99
N GLY A 160 1.49 27.12 -2.80
CA GLY A 160 1.27 27.75 -1.49
C GLY A 160 -0.17 27.58 -1.01
N GLY A 161 -0.36 27.43 0.30
CA GLY A 161 -1.66 27.20 0.91
C GLY A 161 -1.98 25.72 1.13
N LYS A 162 -3.26 25.36 1.10
CA LYS A 162 -3.71 24.01 1.45
C LYS A 162 -3.23 22.94 0.46
N ALA A 163 -2.68 21.85 1.00
CA ALA A 163 -2.34 20.65 0.28
C ALA A 163 -2.84 19.41 1.03
N VAL A 164 -3.04 18.32 0.31
CA VAL A 164 -3.50 17.05 0.84
C VAL A 164 -2.47 15.96 0.57
N ILE A 165 -2.11 15.24 1.61
CA ILE A 165 -1.39 13.98 1.54
C ILE A 165 -2.40 12.87 1.78
N ALA A 166 -2.48 11.90 0.87
CA ALA A 166 -3.28 10.71 1.06
C ALA A 166 -2.39 9.46 0.94
N VAL A 167 -2.60 8.50 1.83
CA VAL A 167 -1.84 7.24 1.86
C VAL A 167 -2.85 6.10 1.89
N ARG A 168 -2.82 5.27 0.87
CA ARG A 168 -3.57 4.02 0.79
C ARG A 168 -2.68 2.92 1.32
N VAL A 169 -3.01 2.40 2.47
CA VAL A 169 -2.29 1.29 3.12
C VAL A 169 -3.04 -0.01 2.85
N MET A 170 -2.33 -1.02 2.39
CA MET A 170 -2.82 -2.40 2.28
C MET A 170 -2.07 -3.26 3.30
N ASP A 171 -2.80 -3.73 4.30
CA ASP A 171 -2.36 -4.65 5.33
C ASP A 171 -2.88 -6.05 4.99
N THR A 172 -1.99 -7.00 4.77
CA THR A 172 -2.33 -8.38 4.37
C THR A 172 -2.36 -9.35 5.53
N GLY A 173 -1.92 -8.93 6.71
CA GLY A 173 -1.96 -9.76 7.92
C GLY A 173 -1.10 -9.24 9.06
N GLY A 174 -1.46 -9.62 10.28
CA GLY A 174 -0.72 -9.23 11.48
C GLY A 174 -1.10 -7.86 12.00
N THR A 175 -0.12 -6.96 12.07
CA THR A 175 -0.29 -5.57 12.47
C THR A 175 -0.05 -4.65 11.28
N GLY A 176 -0.90 -3.67 11.07
CA GLY A 176 -0.79 -2.71 9.97
C GLY A 176 -0.77 -1.26 10.44
N GLY A 177 -0.43 -0.37 9.52
CA GLY A 177 -0.46 1.07 9.75
C GLY A 177 0.76 1.82 9.27
N ILE A 178 0.81 3.10 9.61
CA ILE A 178 1.94 3.99 9.32
C ILE A 178 2.77 4.08 10.59
N ASN A 179 3.95 3.46 10.60
CA ASN A 179 4.78 3.24 11.77
C ASN A 179 6.08 4.08 11.72
N GLY A 180 6.80 4.11 12.84
CA GLY A 180 8.08 4.81 12.95
C GLY A 180 8.10 5.79 14.12
N SER A 181 9.10 6.66 14.15
CA SER A 181 9.12 7.79 15.10
C SER A 181 8.36 9.00 14.54
N PRO A 182 7.88 9.91 15.39
CA PRO A 182 7.22 11.14 14.93
C PRO A 182 8.08 11.93 13.93
N GLU A 183 9.41 11.91 14.09
CA GLU A 183 10.36 12.64 13.23
C GLU A 183 10.47 12.02 11.84
N SER A 184 10.15 10.72 11.71
CA SER A 184 10.14 10.01 10.41
C SER A 184 8.93 10.35 9.53
N ILE A 185 7.96 11.10 10.06
CA ILE A 185 6.73 11.50 9.37
C ILE A 185 6.77 13.00 9.13
N SER A 186 7.20 13.41 7.94
CA SER A 186 7.50 14.81 7.68
C SER A 186 7.56 15.14 6.18
N LEU A 187 7.30 16.39 5.84
CA LEU A 187 7.51 16.95 4.50
C LEU A 187 8.68 17.93 4.53
N HIS A 188 9.67 17.71 3.71
CA HIS A 188 10.91 18.49 3.70
C HIS A 188 11.10 19.26 2.40
N ARG A 189 11.52 20.53 2.52
CA ARG A 189 12.18 21.27 1.46
C ARG A 189 13.71 21.12 1.54
N SER A 190 14.24 21.01 2.76
CA SER A 190 15.64 20.73 3.08
C SER A 190 15.72 20.10 4.47
N GLN A 191 16.92 19.68 4.91
CA GLN A 191 17.10 19.11 6.25
C GLN A 191 16.67 20.05 7.39
N SER A 192 16.82 21.36 7.21
CA SER A 192 16.48 22.39 8.21
C SER A 192 15.11 23.04 7.99
N ASP A 193 14.39 22.70 6.92
CA ASP A 193 13.10 23.32 6.57
C ASP A 193 12.07 22.22 6.29
N ALA A 194 11.36 21.81 7.34
CA ALA A 194 10.45 20.69 7.35
C ALA A 194 9.12 21.05 8.02
N ILE A 195 8.05 20.39 7.59
CA ILE A 195 6.73 20.37 8.22
C ILE A 195 6.57 19.00 8.88
N PRO A 196 6.42 18.91 10.21
CA PRO A 196 6.10 17.66 10.88
C PRO A 196 4.68 17.23 10.50
N LEU A 197 4.52 15.96 10.20
CA LEU A 197 3.23 15.39 9.77
C LEU A 197 2.66 14.41 10.81
N ALA A 198 3.41 14.06 11.85
CA ALA A 198 2.93 13.23 12.94
C ALA A 198 1.70 13.84 13.63
N GLY A 199 0.90 12.99 14.28
CA GLY A 199 -0.30 13.41 14.98
C GLY A 199 -1.57 12.89 14.32
N ASP A 200 -2.66 13.65 14.35
CA ASP A 200 -3.96 13.22 13.86
C ASP A 200 -4.02 13.19 12.33
N TRP A 201 -4.43 12.04 11.79
CA TRP A 201 -4.77 11.85 10.39
C TRP A 201 -6.23 11.37 10.29
N LYS A 202 -6.95 11.84 9.31
CA LYS A 202 -8.23 11.26 8.93
C LYS A 202 -8.00 9.88 8.34
N TYR A 203 -8.90 8.91 8.63
CA TYR A 203 -8.83 7.59 8.01
C TYR A 203 -10.21 7.04 7.66
N GLN A 204 -10.24 6.19 6.64
CA GLN A 204 -11.42 5.47 6.22
C GLN A 204 -11.03 4.06 5.75
N VAL A 205 -11.74 3.06 6.27
CA VAL A 205 -11.64 1.68 5.79
C VAL A 205 -12.32 1.59 4.41
N SER A 206 -11.61 1.06 3.44
CA SER A 206 -12.13 0.80 2.11
C SER A 206 -12.58 -0.65 1.95
N LEU A 207 -11.66 -1.61 2.13
CA LEU A 207 -11.92 -3.03 1.93
C LEU A 207 -11.39 -3.85 3.10
N ASN A 208 -12.11 -4.92 3.45
CA ASN A 208 -11.58 -5.96 4.32
C ASN A 208 -10.78 -6.97 3.48
N ILE A 209 -9.73 -7.60 4.05
CA ILE A 209 -8.87 -8.56 3.33
C ILE A 209 -9.65 -9.72 2.71
N LYS A 210 -10.71 -10.19 3.35
CA LYS A 210 -11.58 -11.27 2.86
C LYS A 210 -12.46 -10.89 1.66
N ASP A 211 -12.61 -9.59 1.40
CA ASP A 211 -13.35 -9.06 0.25
C ASP A 211 -12.42 -8.79 -0.95
N ILE A 212 -11.10 -8.89 -0.75
CA ILE A 212 -10.08 -8.74 -1.78
C ILE A 212 -9.93 -10.05 -2.55
N PRO A 213 -9.94 -10.03 -3.90
CA PRO A 213 -9.64 -11.21 -4.70
C PRO A 213 -8.31 -11.85 -4.29
N GLN A 214 -8.25 -13.17 -4.35
CA GLN A 214 -7.02 -13.89 -4.05
C GLN A 214 -5.91 -13.48 -5.04
N MET A 215 -4.73 -13.21 -4.52
CA MET A 215 -3.55 -12.93 -5.34
C MET A 215 -3.21 -14.13 -6.23
N PRO A 216 -2.81 -13.93 -7.49
CA PRO A 216 -2.44 -14.98 -8.43
C PRO A 216 -1.32 -15.90 -7.95
#